data_ec92d321e31e170e73ad1bf91e39d65c
#
_entry.id   ec92d321e31e170e73ad1bf91e39d65c
#
_cell.length_a   1.000
_cell.length_b   1.000
_cell.length_c   1.000
_cell.angle_alpha   90.00
_cell.angle_beta   90.00
_cell.angle_gamma   90.00
#
_symmetry.space_group_name_H-M   'P 1'
#
loop_
_entity.id
_entity.type
_entity.pdbx_description
1 polymer ?
#
loop_
_entity_poly.entity_id
_entity_poly.type
_entity_poly.pdbx_seq_one_letter_code
_entity_poly.pdbx_strand_id
1 'polypeptide(L)'
;PPELRQEIDAMIDSNYESVNNGVYKSGFARTQSAYDEAVTALFARLDELEALLEGRDWLVGEGAGRLTEADICLFPTLARFDLVYVVHFKCNLRRIIDYPNLQAFVERMIDLPGIKETCHWHHIKAHYFWSHQNINTFRIIPLGPLEGAHTR
;
A
#
# COMPACT_ATOMS: atom_id res chain seq x y z
N PRO A 1 -20.39 10.27 1.57
CA PRO A 1 -21.45 11.27 1.53
C PRO A 1 -21.42 12.02 0.19
N PRO A 2 -22.58 12.48 -0.35
CA PRO A 2 -22.61 13.13 -1.67
C PRO A 2 -21.69 14.36 -1.78
N GLU A 3 -21.57 15.12 -0.70
CA GLU A 3 -20.73 16.33 -0.59
C GLU A 3 -19.24 16.07 -0.72
N LEU A 4 -18.76 14.87 -0.38
CA LEU A 4 -17.37 14.49 -0.47
C LEU A 4 -17.02 13.69 -1.74
N ARG A 5 -18.00 13.40 -2.60
CA ARG A 5 -17.80 12.51 -3.76
C ARG A 5 -16.65 12.97 -4.66
N GLN A 6 -16.61 14.24 -5.00
CA GLN A 6 -15.55 14.77 -5.87
C GLN A 6 -14.16 14.64 -5.24
N GLU A 7 -14.06 14.86 -3.94
CA GLU A 7 -12.80 14.72 -3.20
C GLU A 7 -12.37 13.23 -3.11
N ILE A 8 -13.34 12.33 -2.88
CA ILE A 8 -13.12 10.88 -2.85
C ILE A 8 -12.61 10.39 -4.22
N ASP A 9 -13.30 10.75 -5.30
CA ASP A 9 -12.95 10.34 -6.66
C ASP A 9 -11.53 10.84 -7.01
N ALA A 10 -11.24 12.12 -6.74
CA ALA A 10 -9.91 12.70 -6.99
C ALA A 10 -8.80 12.01 -6.18
N MET A 11 -9.07 11.63 -4.91
CA MET A 11 -8.13 10.91 -4.07
C MET A 11 -7.88 9.50 -4.60
N ILE A 12 -8.92 8.78 -5.01
CA ILE A 12 -8.80 7.45 -5.61
C ILE A 12 -7.98 7.52 -6.90
N ASP A 13 -8.31 8.43 -7.82
CA ASP A 13 -7.63 8.57 -9.10
C ASP A 13 -6.14 8.88 -8.92
N SER A 14 -5.80 9.80 -8.01
CA SER A 14 -4.40 10.17 -7.72
C SER A 14 -3.60 9.01 -7.12
N ASN A 15 -4.23 8.18 -6.28
CA ASN A 15 -3.59 7.03 -5.66
C ASN A 15 -3.49 5.83 -6.61
N TYR A 16 -4.47 5.67 -7.51
CA TYR A 16 -4.54 4.50 -8.38
C TYR A 16 -3.30 4.36 -9.25
N GLU A 17 -2.93 5.40 -10.00
CA GLU A 17 -1.83 5.34 -10.97
C GLU A 17 -0.45 5.23 -10.31
N SER A 18 -0.23 5.94 -9.20
CA SER A 18 1.09 6.05 -8.57
C SER A 18 1.31 5.03 -7.44
N VAL A 19 0.27 4.59 -6.74
CA VAL A 19 0.37 3.65 -5.62
C VAL A 19 -0.23 2.30 -5.98
N ASN A 20 -1.56 2.21 -6.16
CA ASN A 20 -2.21 0.92 -6.36
C ASN A 20 -1.67 0.16 -7.59
N ASN A 21 -1.53 0.86 -8.71
CA ASN A 21 -0.93 0.33 -9.93
C ASN A 21 0.59 0.54 -9.96
N GLY A 22 1.11 1.55 -9.28
CA GLY A 22 2.53 1.89 -9.21
C GLY A 22 3.41 0.75 -8.71
N VAL A 23 2.97 -0.01 -7.70
CA VAL A 23 3.72 -1.18 -7.21
C VAL A 23 3.85 -2.26 -8.28
N TYR A 24 2.84 -2.45 -9.13
CA TYR A 24 2.89 -3.40 -10.25
C TYR A 24 3.74 -2.89 -11.40
N LYS A 25 3.66 -1.60 -11.73
CA LYS A 25 4.55 -0.96 -12.71
C LYS A 25 6.02 -1.16 -12.31
N SER A 26 6.34 -0.98 -11.04
CA SER A 26 7.68 -1.22 -10.49
C SER A 26 8.08 -2.69 -10.60
N GLY A 27 7.22 -3.60 -10.14
CA GLY A 27 7.50 -5.04 -10.06
C GLY A 27 7.68 -5.72 -11.41
N PHE A 28 6.92 -5.29 -12.43
CA PHE A 28 6.94 -5.85 -13.77
C PHE A 28 7.73 -5.03 -14.78
N ALA A 29 8.44 -3.98 -14.34
CA ALA A 29 9.32 -3.20 -15.20
C ALA A 29 10.36 -4.09 -15.88
N ARG A 30 10.59 -3.88 -17.18
CA ARG A 30 11.53 -4.65 -18.00
C ARG A 30 12.80 -3.86 -18.34
N THR A 31 12.87 -2.60 -17.94
CA THR A 31 14.04 -1.72 -18.10
C THR A 31 14.30 -0.96 -16.82
N GLN A 32 15.55 -0.57 -16.61
CA GLN A 32 15.92 0.24 -15.45
C GLN A 32 15.15 1.56 -15.44
N SER A 33 15.04 2.25 -16.58
CA SER A 33 14.35 3.54 -16.67
C SER A 33 12.86 3.43 -16.31
N ALA A 34 12.15 2.38 -16.76
CA ALA A 34 10.74 2.17 -16.40
C ALA A 34 10.57 1.86 -14.92
N TYR A 35 11.50 1.13 -14.32
CA TYR A 35 11.50 0.87 -12.88
C TYR A 35 11.75 2.18 -12.10
N ASP A 36 12.78 2.94 -12.47
CA ASP A 36 13.15 4.18 -11.79
C ASP A 36 12.00 5.20 -11.82
N GLU A 37 11.34 5.35 -12.97
CA GLU A 37 10.16 6.22 -13.13
C GLU A 37 9.02 5.76 -12.20
N ALA A 38 8.66 4.49 -12.23
CA ALA A 38 7.57 3.94 -11.43
C ALA A 38 7.82 4.04 -9.93
N VAL A 39 9.03 3.69 -9.47
CA VAL A 39 9.40 3.76 -8.06
C VAL A 39 9.48 5.20 -7.57
N THR A 40 10.02 6.11 -8.38
CA THR A 40 10.08 7.54 -8.01
C THR A 40 8.68 8.11 -7.82
N ALA A 41 7.76 7.85 -8.75
CA ALA A 41 6.37 8.32 -8.66
C ALA A 41 5.63 7.70 -7.46
N LEU A 42 5.84 6.41 -7.21
CA LEU A 42 5.27 5.68 -6.08
C LEU A 42 5.68 6.33 -4.75
N PHE A 43 6.97 6.52 -4.53
CA PHE A 43 7.47 7.04 -3.25
C PHE A 43 7.19 8.53 -3.07
N ALA A 44 7.17 9.32 -4.15
CA ALA A 44 6.71 10.71 -4.09
C ALA A 44 5.25 10.77 -3.59
N ARG A 45 4.37 9.89 -4.10
CA ARG A 45 2.98 9.85 -3.63
C ARG A 45 2.84 9.34 -2.20
N LEU A 46 3.64 8.37 -1.77
CA LEU A 46 3.66 7.92 -0.38
C LEU A 46 4.11 9.04 0.57
N ASP A 47 5.09 9.86 0.18
CA ASP A 47 5.54 11.03 0.95
C ASP A 47 4.43 12.08 1.09
N GLU A 48 3.65 12.33 0.01
CA GLU A 48 2.49 13.22 0.05
C GLU A 48 1.40 12.69 0.99
N LEU A 49 1.12 11.38 0.95
CA LEU A 49 0.11 10.75 1.81
C LEU A 49 0.54 10.73 3.27
N GLU A 50 1.82 10.51 3.55
CA GLU A 50 2.40 10.62 4.89
C GLU A 50 2.18 12.02 5.47
N ALA A 51 2.48 13.06 4.70
CA ALA A 51 2.27 14.45 5.10
C ALA A 51 0.78 14.79 5.26
N LEU A 52 -0.08 14.28 4.36
CA LEU A 52 -1.53 14.48 4.43
C LEU A 52 -2.12 13.92 5.72
N LEU A 53 -1.64 12.76 6.16
CA LEU A 53 -2.14 12.06 7.35
C LEU A 53 -1.56 12.62 8.67
N GLU A 54 -0.71 13.63 8.63
CA GLU A 54 -0.24 14.28 9.85
C GLU A 54 -1.41 14.93 10.59
N GLY A 55 -1.70 14.43 11.81
CA GLY A 55 -2.84 14.88 12.63
C GLY A 55 -4.22 14.48 12.09
N ARG A 56 -4.28 13.54 11.14
CA ARG A 56 -5.53 13.04 10.55
C ARG A 56 -5.64 11.53 10.69
N ASP A 57 -6.89 11.07 10.76
CA ASP A 57 -7.20 9.64 10.77
C ASP A 57 -7.46 9.08 9.36
N TRP A 58 -8.04 9.90 8.46
CA TRP A 58 -8.55 9.48 7.16
C TRP A 58 -8.15 10.46 6.05
N LEU A 59 -8.17 9.95 4.80
CA LEU A 59 -7.66 10.67 3.62
C LEU A 59 -8.52 11.88 3.23
N VAL A 60 -9.84 11.81 3.43
CA VAL A 60 -10.81 12.78 2.89
C VAL A 60 -11.64 13.40 4.00
N GLY A 61 -12.07 14.65 3.80
CA GLY A 61 -12.89 15.41 4.74
C GLY A 61 -12.10 16.38 5.61
N GLU A 62 -12.79 17.19 6.40
CA GLU A 62 -12.19 18.20 7.28
C GLU A 62 -11.67 17.62 8.60
N GLY A 63 -10.75 18.33 9.25
CA GLY A 63 -10.17 17.95 10.55
C GLY A 63 -9.48 16.58 10.49
N ALA A 64 -9.88 15.63 11.35
CA ALA A 64 -9.34 14.27 11.36
C ALA A 64 -9.69 13.44 10.11
N GLY A 65 -10.50 13.98 9.22
CA GLY A 65 -11.03 13.27 8.06
C GLY A 65 -12.22 12.37 8.41
N ARG A 66 -12.65 11.60 7.43
CA ARG A 66 -13.76 10.65 7.56
C ARG A 66 -13.45 9.40 6.76
N LEU A 67 -13.71 8.22 7.32
CA LEU A 67 -13.59 6.96 6.60
C LEU A 67 -14.47 6.96 5.34
N THR A 68 -13.85 6.76 4.20
CA THR A 68 -14.48 6.80 2.88
C THR A 68 -13.97 5.65 2.00
N GLU A 69 -14.51 5.54 0.79
CA GLU A 69 -14.06 4.59 -0.22
C GLU A 69 -12.59 4.80 -0.60
N ALA A 70 -12.07 6.04 -0.52
CA ALA A 70 -10.67 6.32 -0.79
C ALA A 70 -9.73 5.56 0.15
N ASP A 71 -10.07 5.49 1.44
CA ASP A 71 -9.32 4.73 2.45
C ASP A 71 -9.37 3.23 2.17
N ILE A 72 -10.56 2.73 1.81
CA ILE A 72 -10.79 1.31 1.48
C ILE A 72 -10.01 0.91 0.22
N CYS A 73 -9.93 1.78 -0.78
CA CYS A 73 -9.18 1.52 -2.02
C CYS A 73 -7.66 1.53 -1.81
N LEU A 74 -7.14 2.38 -0.93
CA LEU A 74 -5.70 2.48 -0.66
C LEU A 74 -5.21 1.35 0.26
N PHE A 75 -5.98 1.04 1.31
CA PHE A 75 -5.59 0.10 2.37
C PHE A 75 -5.03 -1.24 1.87
N PRO A 76 -5.65 -1.96 0.90
CA PRO A 76 -5.15 -3.25 0.46
C PRO A 76 -3.73 -3.22 -0.09
N THR A 77 -3.33 -2.12 -0.73
CA THR A 77 -1.98 -1.93 -1.25
C THR A 77 -0.99 -1.67 -0.11
N LEU A 78 -1.31 -0.79 0.81
CA LEU A 78 -0.43 -0.49 1.96
C LEU A 78 -0.27 -1.71 2.88
N ALA A 79 -1.36 -2.44 3.15
CA ALA A 79 -1.32 -3.65 3.97
C ALA A 79 -0.44 -4.77 3.38
N ARG A 80 -0.29 -4.81 2.05
CA ARG A 80 0.58 -5.77 1.35
C ARG A 80 2.01 -5.27 1.14
N PHE A 81 2.26 -4.01 1.38
CA PHE A 81 3.48 -3.32 0.94
C PHE A 81 4.74 -3.97 1.52
N ASP A 82 4.87 -3.97 2.83
CA ASP A 82 6.04 -4.52 3.52
C ASP A 82 6.12 -6.05 3.37
N LEU A 83 4.93 -6.69 3.35
CA LEU A 83 4.83 -8.15 3.25
C LEU A 83 5.28 -8.68 1.87
N VAL A 84 5.00 -7.92 0.82
CA VAL A 84 5.16 -8.37 -0.56
C VAL A 84 5.99 -7.41 -1.40
N TYR A 85 5.56 -6.15 -1.55
CA TYR A 85 6.06 -5.27 -2.60
C TYR A 85 7.49 -4.80 -2.38
N VAL A 86 7.92 -4.66 -1.14
CA VAL A 86 9.30 -4.32 -0.78
C VAL A 86 10.29 -5.32 -1.39
N VAL A 87 10.01 -6.61 -1.28
CA VAL A 87 10.91 -7.67 -1.78
C VAL A 87 10.54 -8.09 -3.20
N HIS A 88 9.28 -8.44 -3.42
CA HIS A 88 8.82 -9.06 -4.66
C HIS A 88 8.84 -8.10 -5.84
N PHE A 89 8.45 -6.87 -5.63
CA PHE A 89 8.39 -5.80 -6.63
C PHE A 89 9.51 -4.77 -6.52
N LYS A 90 10.44 -4.95 -5.58
CA LYS A 90 11.57 -4.03 -5.34
C LYS A 90 11.13 -2.60 -4.99
N CYS A 91 9.95 -2.43 -4.38
CA CYS A 91 9.46 -1.15 -3.87
C CYS A 91 10.12 -0.87 -2.50
N ASN A 92 11.44 -0.66 -2.49
CA ASN A 92 12.26 -0.83 -1.29
C ASN A 92 13.05 0.42 -0.86
N LEU A 93 12.67 1.62 -1.30
CA LEU A 93 13.29 2.85 -0.80
C LEU A 93 12.98 3.04 0.69
N ARG A 94 11.75 2.75 1.11
CA ARG A 94 11.27 2.71 2.50
C ARG A 94 10.15 1.68 2.63
N ARG A 95 9.91 1.20 3.84
CA ARG A 95 8.77 0.33 4.16
C ARG A 95 7.62 1.19 4.70
N ILE A 96 6.41 0.67 4.73
CA ILE A 96 5.29 1.40 5.36
C ILE A 96 5.55 1.62 6.85
N ILE A 97 6.18 0.67 7.54
CA ILE A 97 6.58 0.83 8.95
C ILE A 97 7.55 2.00 9.18
N ASP A 98 8.26 2.46 8.15
CA ASP A 98 9.18 3.60 8.22
C ASP A 98 8.45 4.95 8.05
N TYR A 99 7.12 4.94 7.82
CA TYR A 99 6.22 6.07 7.67
C TYR A 99 5.21 6.11 8.84
N PRO A 100 5.43 6.91 9.88
CA PRO A 100 4.60 6.87 11.09
C PRO A 100 3.11 7.02 10.86
N ASN A 101 2.69 7.96 10.00
CA ASN A 101 1.28 8.23 9.75
C ASN A 101 0.63 7.17 8.87
N LEU A 102 1.32 6.70 7.81
CA LEU A 102 0.84 5.60 6.97
C LEU A 102 0.77 4.29 7.76
N GLN A 103 1.74 4.01 8.62
CA GLN A 103 1.68 2.84 9.49
C GLN A 103 0.49 2.92 10.46
N ALA A 104 0.28 4.08 11.10
CA ALA A 104 -0.87 4.30 11.97
C ALA A 104 -2.21 4.18 11.22
N PHE A 105 -2.28 4.65 9.98
CA PHE A 105 -3.44 4.47 9.10
C PHE A 105 -3.72 2.98 8.83
N VAL A 106 -2.69 2.20 8.46
CA VAL A 106 -2.85 0.75 8.21
C VAL A 106 -3.32 0.03 9.47
N GLU A 107 -2.75 0.33 10.62
CA GLU A 107 -3.15 -0.26 11.92
C GLU A 107 -4.61 0.08 12.24
N ARG A 108 -5.01 1.35 12.08
CA ARG A 108 -6.39 1.80 12.29
C ARG A 108 -7.37 1.09 11.38
N MET A 109 -7.03 0.88 10.11
CA MET A 109 -7.85 0.13 9.17
C MET A 109 -8.01 -1.34 9.60
N ILE A 110 -6.92 -1.98 10.05
CA ILE A 110 -6.95 -3.38 10.53
C ILE A 110 -7.82 -3.52 11.78
N ASP A 111 -7.83 -2.50 12.65
CA ASP A 111 -8.60 -2.50 13.90
C ASP A 111 -10.11 -2.24 13.68
N LEU A 112 -10.54 -1.87 12.48
CA LEU A 112 -11.97 -1.78 12.17
C LEU A 112 -12.63 -3.16 12.27
N PRO A 113 -13.85 -3.24 12.82
CA PRO A 113 -14.56 -4.50 12.97
C PRO A 113 -14.67 -5.30 11.66
N GLY A 114 -14.20 -6.54 11.66
CA GLY A 114 -14.27 -7.44 10.52
C GLY A 114 -13.13 -7.32 9.50
N ILE A 115 -12.29 -6.28 9.55
CA ILE A 115 -11.19 -6.13 8.59
C ILE A 115 -10.07 -7.13 8.87
N LYS A 116 -9.65 -7.26 10.13
CA LYS A 116 -8.56 -8.17 10.53
C LYS A 116 -8.81 -9.61 10.09
N GLU A 117 -10.05 -10.09 10.25
CA GLU A 117 -10.47 -11.44 9.91
C GLU A 117 -10.42 -11.71 8.38
N THR A 118 -10.44 -10.66 7.57
CA THR A 118 -10.28 -10.78 6.10
C THR A 118 -8.82 -10.79 5.66
N CYS A 119 -7.89 -10.43 6.54
CA CYS A 119 -6.47 -10.31 6.23
C CYS A 119 -5.73 -11.64 6.44
N HIS A 120 -5.73 -12.49 5.43
CA HIS A 120 -5.00 -13.77 5.46
C HIS A 120 -3.55 -13.60 4.98
N TRP A 121 -2.68 -13.08 5.86
CA TRP A 121 -1.30 -12.70 5.53
C TRP A 121 -0.48 -13.81 4.87
N HIS A 122 -0.61 -15.05 5.36
CA HIS A 122 0.06 -16.20 4.77
C HIS A 122 -0.42 -16.47 3.34
N HIS A 123 -1.72 -16.40 3.09
CA HIS A 123 -2.29 -16.60 1.74
C HIS A 123 -1.86 -15.49 0.78
N ILE A 124 -1.87 -14.22 1.24
CA ILE A 124 -1.39 -13.08 0.45
C ILE A 124 0.04 -13.32 0.02
N LYS A 125 0.94 -13.61 0.96
CA LYS A 125 2.36 -13.84 0.69
C LYS A 125 2.57 -15.03 -0.24
N ALA A 126 1.96 -16.17 0.06
CA ALA A 126 2.06 -17.37 -0.77
C ALA A 126 1.58 -17.10 -2.20
N HIS A 127 0.43 -16.43 -2.36
CA HIS A 127 -0.12 -16.11 -3.68
C HIS A 127 0.88 -15.33 -4.54
N TYR A 128 1.41 -14.23 -4.05
CA TYR A 128 2.33 -13.39 -4.83
C TYR A 128 3.61 -14.13 -5.21
N PHE A 129 4.28 -14.76 -4.25
CA PHE A 129 5.56 -15.41 -4.50
C PHE A 129 5.44 -16.72 -5.29
N TRP A 130 4.27 -17.35 -5.30
CA TRP A 130 4.03 -18.58 -6.06
C TRP A 130 3.53 -18.35 -7.49
N SER A 131 2.69 -17.32 -7.71
CA SER A 131 2.02 -17.11 -9.00
C SER A 131 2.88 -16.36 -10.02
N HIS A 132 3.80 -15.51 -9.60
CA HIS A 132 4.62 -14.66 -10.48
C HIS A 132 5.96 -15.32 -10.83
N GLN A 133 5.93 -16.44 -11.55
CA GLN A 133 7.13 -17.20 -11.93
C GLN A 133 8.13 -16.43 -12.78
N ASN A 134 7.68 -15.43 -13.52
CA ASN A 134 8.53 -14.57 -14.35
C ASN A 134 9.47 -13.68 -13.55
N ILE A 135 9.17 -13.43 -12.27
CA ILE A 135 10.02 -12.63 -11.36
C ILE A 135 10.49 -13.43 -10.14
N ASN A 136 9.87 -14.57 -9.85
CA ASN A 136 10.26 -15.50 -8.78
C ASN A 136 10.22 -16.95 -9.28
N THR A 137 11.17 -17.28 -10.14
CA THR A 137 11.23 -18.54 -10.89
C THR A 137 11.14 -19.79 -10.01
N PHE A 138 11.78 -19.77 -8.86
CA PHE A 138 11.86 -20.91 -7.93
C PHE A 138 10.74 -20.93 -6.89
N ARG A 139 9.80 -19.98 -6.94
CA ARG A 139 8.65 -19.89 -6.01
C ARG A 139 9.04 -19.86 -4.54
N ILE A 140 10.20 -19.30 -4.22
CA ILE A 140 10.67 -19.17 -2.84
C ILE A 140 9.82 -18.09 -2.13
N ILE A 141 9.25 -18.44 -0.99
CA ILE A 141 8.50 -17.53 -0.13
C ILE A 141 9.45 -17.00 0.94
N PRO A 142 9.72 -15.69 1.01
CA PRO A 142 10.64 -15.15 2.01
C PRO A 142 10.09 -15.32 3.44
N LEU A 143 10.95 -15.47 4.42
CA LEU A 143 10.53 -15.57 5.84
C LEU A 143 10.03 -14.24 6.39
N GLY A 144 10.73 -13.14 6.10
CA GLY A 144 10.34 -11.78 6.53
C GLY A 144 9.19 -11.17 5.71
N PRO A 145 8.74 -9.97 6.11
CA PRO A 145 9.19 -9.24 7.29
C PRO A 145 8.69 -9.88 8.60
N LEU A 146 9.42 -9.63 9.71
CA LEU A 146 9.05 -10.08 11.07
C LEU A 146 8.31 -8.99 11.85
N GLU A 147 8.28 -7.76 11.34
CA GLU A 147 7.67 -6.57 11.95
C GLU A 147 6.69 -5.92 10.98
N GLY A 148 5.72 -5.20 11.51
CA GLY A 148 4.71 -4.47 10.75
C GLY A 148 3.27 -4.79 11.22
N ALA A 149 2.28 -4.13 10.60
CA ALA A 149 0.87 -4.29 10.97
C ALA A 149 0.36 -5.75 10.89
N HIS A 150 0.94 -6.54 9.99
CA HIS A 150 0.60 -7.96 9.78
C HIS A 150 1.20 -8.92 10.83
N THR A 151 2.02 -8.43 11.76
CA THR A 151 2.64 -9.26 12.82
C THR A 151 1.94 -9.12 14.17
N ARG A 152 0.90 -8.30 14.27
CA ARG A 152 0.16 -8.03 15.50
C ARG A 152 -1.11 -8.84 15.65
#